data_12d5abd146a68e24e9a8812df681fe95
#
_entry.id   12d5abd146a68e24e9a8812df681fe95
#
_cell.length_a   1.000
_cell.length_b   1.000
_cell.length_c   1.000
_cell.angle_alpha   90.00
_cell.angle_beta   90.00
_cell.angle_gamma   90.00
#
_symmetry.space_group_name_H-M   'P 1'
#
loop_
_entity.id
_entity.type
_entity.pdbx_description
1 polymer ?
#
loop_
_entity_poly.entity_id
_entity_poly.type
_entity_poly.pdbx_seq_one_letter_code
_entity_poly.pdbx_strand_id
1 'polypeptide(L)'
;KALAEKDAQAALTALCALARQGDASLQGKLVAALNKLNWATLTPAQQAELLRVYQLAFIRMGKPSEAIAASVEKILDPVYPAPMASLNRELCTLLVYLESPNAAVKTLALMSQSTDQTKHNWSNDLLNRNAGYARAFAATAASSPQRDQIHYAKELRNLKNHWTDKQRLEYFRWYRKAESFKGGNSFAGFLNNFRKEALANVPKELLPEIEKIKKAPVNDGPPFKIDTKLSLGVTPPMKFDKAELKVKAGAGVELAFTNNDPMPMMHNLLVIEPGSRVDIVTKAATMGAAGMINSFVPESDKVLAATPLVLTGNTYKLYFKAPTKPGKYEYVCTYPGHGFSMWGTLVVE
;
A
#
# COMPACT_ATOMS: atom_id res chain seq x y z
N LYS A 1 -8.15 20.78 -31.21
CA LYS A 1 -8.91 19.51 -31.27
C LYS A 1 -8.56 18.63 -30.06
N ALA A 2 -7.28 18.23 -29.84
CA ALA A 2 -6.86 17.35 -28.74
C ALA A 2 -7.40 17.79 -27.36
N LEU A 3 -7.34 19.08 -27.03
CA LEU A 3 -7.79 19.64 -25.75
C LEU A 3 -9.32 19.64 -25.54
N ALA A 4 -10.09 19.32 -26.57
CA ALA A 4 -11.56 19.36 -26.59
C ALA A 4 -12.17 17.99 -26.96
N GLU A 5 -11.36 16.95 -27.03
CA GLU A 5 -11.82 15.59 -27.31
C GLU A 5 -12.68 15.08 -26.13
N LYS A 6 -13.78 14.42 -26.45
CA LYS A 6 -14.76 13.94 -25.45
C LYS A 6 -14.64 12.44 -25.19
N ASP A 7 -14.26 11.66 -26.21
CA ASP A 7 -14.00 10.23 -26.00
C ASP A 7 -12.73 10.06 -25.18
N ALA A 8 -12.80 9.30 -24.10
CA ALA A 8 -11.70 9.17 -23.14
C ALA A 8 -10.43 8.57 -23.78
N GLN A 9 -10.57 7.55 -24.63
CA GLN A 9 -9.41 6.92 -25.25
C GLN A 9 -8.78 7.81 -26.30
N ALA A 10 -9.60 8.44 -27.13
CA ALA A 10 -9.13 9.41 -28.16
C ALA A 10 -8.47 10.61 -27.47
N ALA A 11 -9.04 11.11 -26.37
CA ALA A 11 -8.47 12.21 -25.58
C ALA A 11 -7.09 11.84 -25.02
N LEU A 12 -6.93 10.68 -24.37
CA LEU A 12 -5.66 10.23 -23.83
C LEU A 12 -4.59 10.11 -24.92
N THR A 13 -4.93 9.49 -26.04
CA THR A 13 -4.03 9.34 -27.19
C THR A 13 -3.61 10.70 -27.77
N ALA A 14 -4.58 11.62 -27.97
CA ALA A 14 -4.32 12.95 -28.51
C ALA A 14 -3.50 13.83 -27.54
N LEU A 15 -3.79 13.75 -26.21
CA LEU A 15 -3.05 14.47 -25.18
C LEU A 15 -1.63 13.91 -24.99
N CYS A 16 -1.45 12.60 -25.14
CA CYS A 16 -0.12 11.98 -25.17
C CYS A 16 0.71 12.49 -26.34
N ALA A 17 0.13 12.56 -27.56
CA ALA A 17 0.79 13.14 -28.72
C ALA A 17 1.12 14.63 -28.51
N LEU A 18 0.22 15.39 -27.89
CA LEU A 18 0.44 16.79 -27.56
C LEU A 18 1.57 16.95 -26.52
N ALA A 19 1.64 16.09 -25.49
CA ALA A 19 2.72 16.09 -24.51
C ALA A 19 4.09 15.81 -25.15
N ARG A 20 4.12 15.01 -26.22
CA ARG A 20 5.35 14.66 -26.95
C ARG A 20 5.84 15.75 -27.89
N GLN A 21 4.92 16.51 -28.49
CA GLN A 21 5.20 17.45 -29.57
C GLN A 21 5.09 18.92 -29.13
N GLY A 22 4.33 19.20 -28.07
CA GLY A 22 4.10 20.54 -27.55
C GLY A 22 5.28 21.07 -26.73
N ASP A 23 5.27 22.37 -26.55
CA ASP A 23 6.22 23.08 -25.69
C ASP A 23 5.63 23.37 -24.30
N ALA A 24 6.47 23.94 -23.42
CA ALA A 24 6.12 24.24 -22.03
C ALA A 24 4.88 25.15 -21.87
N SER A 25 4.57 26.02 -22.86
CA SER A 25 3.42 26.93 -22.79
C SER A 25 2.07 26.22 -22.85
N LEU A 26 2.07 24.97 -23.33
CA LEU A 26 0.88 24.12 -23.41
C LEU A 26 0.62 23.29 -22.15
N GLN A 27 1.58 23.20 -21.21
CA GLN A 27 1.46 22.34 -20.03
C GLN A 27 0.18 22.56 -19.24
N GLY A 28 -0.15 23.80 -18.89
CA GLY A 28 -1.36 24.13 -18.12
C GLY A 28 -2.65 23.75 -18.84
N LYS A 29 -2.71 23.96 -20.16
CA LYS A 29 -3.88 23.58 -20.97
C LYS A 29 -4.01 22.06 -21.09
N LEU A 30 -2.90 21.36 -21.26
CA LEU A 30 -2.86 19.91 -21.34
C LEU A 30 -3.29 19.28 -20.01
N VAL A 31 -2.73 19.73 -18.89
CA VAL A 31 -3.11 19.24 -17.55
C VAL A 31 -4.58 19.53 -17.26
N ALA A 32 -5.09 20.73 -17.61
CA ALA A 32 -6.51 21.05 -17.45
C ALA A 32 -7.42 20.14 -18.29
N ALA A 33 -6.97 19.67 -19.45
CA ALA A 33 -7.72 18.69 -20.25
C ALA A 33 -7.69 17.29 -19.62
N LEU A 34 -6.54 16.84 -19.11
CA LEU A 34 -6.42 15.57 -18.36
C LEU A 34 -7.30 15.58 -17.11
N ASN A 35 -7.34 16.69 -16.37
CA ASN A 35 -8.15 16.86 -15.16
C ASN A 35 -9.66 16.76 -15.39
N LYS A 36 -10.13 16.84 -16.62
CA LYS A 36 -11.55 16.64 -16.97
C LYS A 36 -11.94 15.17 -17.11
N LEU A 37 -10.97 14.27 -17.26
CA LEU A 37 -11.24 12.85 -17.37
C LEU A 37 -11.62 12.29 -15.99
N ASN A 38 -12.83 11.74 -15.89
CA ASN A 38 -13.33 11.21 -14.64
C ASN A 38 -12.68 9.85 -14.34
N TRP A 39 -11.80 9.79 -13.35
CA TRP A 39 -11.10 8.58 -12.91
C TRP A 39 -12.03 7.37 -12.73
N ALA A 40 -13.21 7.57 -12.13
CA ALA A 40 -14.13 6.48 -11.81
C ALA A 40 -14.77 5.82 -13.04
N THR A 41 -14.79 6.51 -14.18
CA THR A 41 -15.36 5.99 -15.44
C THR A 41 -14.30 5.40 -16.37
N LEU A 42 -13.01 5.58 -16.05
CA LEU A 42 -11.90 5.04 -16.84
C LEU A 42 -11.66 3.57 -16.50
N THR A 43 -11.38 2.78 -17.53
CA THR A 43 -10.86 1.42 -17.34
C THR A 43 -9.48 1.46 -16.68
N PRO A 44 -9.01 0.39 -16.02
CA PRO A 44 -7.67 0.35 -15.43
C PRO A 44 -6.54 0.66 -16.43
N ALA A 45 -6.68 0.28 -17.67
CA ALA A 45 -5.72 0.61 -18.74
C ALA A 45 -5.70 2.11 -19.02
N GLN A 46 -6.86 2.75 -19.13
CA GLN A 46 -6.99 4.19 -19.33
C GLN A 46 -6.51 4.98 -18.10
N GLN A 47 -6.75 4.49 -16.89
CA GLN A 47 -6.20 5.08 -15.66
C GLN A 47 -4.66 5.08 -15.70
N ALA A 48 -4.04 3.96 -16.08
CA ALA A 48 -2.60 3.87 -16.22
C ALA A 48 -2.08 4.83 -17.32
N GLU A 49 -2.78 4.92 -18.46
CA GLU A 49 -2.44 5.84 -19.53
C GLU A 49 -2.54 7.31 -19.08
N LEU A 50 -3.60 7.67 -18.36
CA LEU A 50 -3.76 9.01 -17.77
C LEU A 50 -2.55 9.38 -16.89
N LEU A 51 -2.16 8.50 -15.97
CA LEU A 51 -1.01 8.73 -15.10
C LEU A 51 0.29 8.91 -15.92
N ARG A 52 0.47 8.10 -16.95
CA ARG A 52 1.62 8.20 -17.85
C ARG A 52 1.64 9.49 -18.65
N VAL A 53 0.50 10.02 -19.08
CA VAL A 53 0.44 11.29 -19.80
C VAL A 53 0.78 12.46 -18.88
N TYR A 54 0.34 12.45 -17.60
CA TYR A 54 0.80 13.45 -16.62
C TYR A 54 2.32 13.39 -16.44
N GLN A 55 2.89 12.21 -16.23
CA GLN A 55 4.36 12.04 -16.10
C GLN A 55 5.08 12.58 -17.33
N LEU A 56 4.60 12.21 -18.52
CA LEU A 56 5.20 12.66 -19.78
C LEU A 56 5.15 14.17 -19.92
N ALA A 57 4.02 14.81 -19.57
CA ALA A 57 3.87 16.26 -19.58
C ALA A 57 4.92 16.94 -18.67
N PHE A 58 5.11 16.43 -17.45
CA PHE A 58 6.07 16.98 -16.51
C PHE A 58 7.52 16.74 -16.91
N ILE A 59 7.81 15.60 -17.55
CA ILE A 59 9.16 15.31 -18.07
C ILE A 59 9.52 16.23 -19.26
N ARG A 60 8.57 16.42 -20.18
CA ARG A 60 8.85 17.11 -21.45
C ARG A 60 8.65 18.62 -21.40
N MET A 61 7.65 19.06 -20.61
CA MET A 61 7.27 20.47 -20.52
C MET A 61 7.80 21.15 -19.25
N GLY A 62 8.54 20.40 -18.41
CA GLY A 62 9.16 20.91 -17.20
C GLY A 62 8.30 20.74 -15.93
N LYS A 63 8.86 21.17 -14.81
CA LYS A 63 8.19 21.09 -13.51
C LYS A 63 6.91 21.93 -13.52
N PRO A 64 5.77 21.37 -13.04
CA PRO A 64 4.52 22.12 -12.95
C PRO A 64 4.63 23.26 -11.94
N SER A 65 3.85 24.33 -12.16
CA SER A 65 3.65 25.34 -11.13
C SER A 65 2.89 24.75 -9.93
N GLU A 66 2.96 25.39 -8.77
CA GLU A 66 2.24 24.95 -7.56
C GLU A 66 0.73 24.82 -7.82
N ALA A 67 0.12 25.73 -8.54
CA ALA A 67 -1.30 25.67 -8.90
C ALA A 67 -1.63 24.45 -9.79
N ILE A 68 -0.76 24.12 -10.75
CA ILE A 68 -0.94 22.93 -11.60
C ILE A 68 -0.75 21.68 -10.75
N ALA A 69 0.28 21.61 -9.91
CA ALA A 69 0.55 20.49 -9.01
C ALA A 69 -0.64 20.22 -8.08
N ALA A 70 -1.16 21.25 -7.42
CA ALA A 70 -2.32 21.14 -6.53
C ALA A 70 -3.58 20.68 -7.27
N SER A 71 -3.78 21.11 -8.54
CA SER A 71 -4.93 20.67 -9.33
C SER A 71 -4.89 19.16 -9.66
N VAL A 72 -3.70 18.61 -9.91
CA VAL A 72 -3.51 17.17 -10.16
C VAL A 72 -3.62 16.39 -8.87
N GLU A 73 -3.00 16.86 -7.78
CA GLU A 73 -3.07 16.25 -6.46
C GLU A 73 -4.52 16.10 -6.00
N LYS A 74 -5.33 17.13 -6.13
CA LYS A 74 -6.76 17.12 -5.77
C LYS A 74 -7.54 15.97 -6.42
N ILE A 75 -7.11 15.52 -7.60
CA ILE A 75 -7.75 14.41 -8.33
C ILE A 75 -7.14 13.08 -7.96
N LEU A 76 -5.81 13.00 -7.83
CA LEU A 76 -5.10 11.74 -7.67
C LEU A 76 -4.95 11.30 -6.20
N ASP A 77 -4.84 12.23 -5.25
CA ASP A 77 -4.71 11.86 -3.85
C ASP A 77 -5.91 11.07 -3.31
N PRO A 78 -7.19 11.43 -3.61
CA PRO A 78 -8.35 10.66 -3.15
C PRO A 78 -8.42 9.23 -3.69
N VAL A 79 -7.78 8.94 -4.83
CA VAL A 79 -7.79 7.61 -5.46
C VAL A 79 -6.53 6.79 -5.15
N TYR A 80 -5.65 7.30 -4.33
CA TYR A 80 -4.48 6.60 -3.82
C TYR A 80 -4.70 6.21 -2.35
N PRO A 81 -4.50 4.93 -1.96
CA PRO A 81 -4.17 3.79 -2.81
C PRO A 81 -5.35 3.32 -3.66
N ALA A 82 -5.05 2.89 -4.89
CA ALA A 82 -6.01 2.21 -5.75
C ALA A 82 -6.04 0.69 -5.46
N PRO A 83 -7.10 -0.03 -5.86
CA PRO A 83 -7.17 -1.49 -5.65
C PRO A 83 -6.06 -2.28 -6.36
N MET A 84 -5.52 -1.76 -7.45
CA MET A 84 -4.50 -2.44 -8.26
C MET A 84 -3.09 -1.93 -7.94
N ALA A 85 -2.19 -2.86 -7.61
CA ALA A 85 -0.79 -2.54 -7.29
C ALA A 85 -0.04 -1.82 -8.43
N SER A 86 -0.36 -2.13 -9.69
CA SER A 86 0.25 -1.45 -10.85
C SER A 86 -0.10 0.04 -10.89
N LEU A 87 -1.35 0.40 -10.60
CA LEU A 87 -1.77 1.81 -10.53
C LEU A 87 -1.12 2.52 -9.33
N ASN A 88 -0.97 1.83 -8.21
CA ASN A 88 -0.32 2.40 -7.03
C ASN A 88 1.14 2.75 -7.26
N ARG A 89 1.87 2.01 -8.09
CA ARG A 89 3.23 2.40 -8.46
C ARG A 89 3.27 3.73 -9.22
N GLU A 90 2.39 3.90 -10.19
CA GLU A 90 2.32 5.14 -10.98
C GLU A 90 1.82 6.33 -10.14
N LEU A 91 0.78 6.10 -9.30
CA LEU A 91 0.26 7.11 -8.37
C LEU A 91 1.34 7.54 -7.38
N CYS A 92 2.07 6.59 -6.78
CA CYS A 92 3.19 6.88 -5.88
C CYS A 92 4.22 7.77 -6.56
N THR A 93 4.66 7.40 -7.77
CA THR A 93 5.65 8.17 -8.53
C THR A 93 5.20 9.62 -8.74
N LEU A 94 3.94 9.81 -9.16
CA LEU A 94 3.38 11.16 -9.39
C LEU A 94 3.20 11.95 -8.10
N LEU A 95 2.58 11.36 -7.07
CA LEU A 95 2.28 12.06 -5.82
C LEU A 95 3.56 12.42 -5.05
N VAL A 96 4.58 11.58 -5.09
CA VAL A 96 5.91 11.92 -4.56
C VAL A 96 6.56 13.06 -5.34
N TYR A 97 6.49 13.02 -6.67
CA TYR A 97 7.04 14.09 -7.52
C TYR A 97 6.34 15.43 -7.27
N LEU A 98 5.04 15.40 -7.01
CA LEU A 98 4.23 16.59 -6.71
C LEU A 98 4.34 17.03 -5.24
N GLU A 99 5.12 16.34 -4.42
CA GLU A 99 5.27 16.61 -2.97
C GLU A 99 3.92 16.57 -2.22
N SER A 100 3.03 15.61 -2.58
CA SER A 100 1.72 15.51 -1.96
C SER A 100 1.81 15.25 -0.45
N PRO A 101 1.05 15.98 0.39
CA PRO A 101 1.08 15.85 1.85
C PRO A 101 0.78 14.45 2.38
N ASN A 102 -0.02 13.67 1.64
CA ASN A 102 -0.42 12.32 2.04
C ASN A 102 0.45 11.22 1.43
N ALA A 103 1.41 11.56 0.57
CA ALA A 103 2.23 10.57 -0.13
C ALA A 103 2.97 9.64 0.83
N ALA A 104 3.60 10.18 1.89
CA ALA A 104 4.35 9.38 2.87
C ALA A 104 3.44 8.38 3.60
N VAL A 105 2.36 8.83 4.22
CA VAL A 105 1.50 7.97 5.04
C VAL A 105 0.85 6.86 4.23
N LYS A 106 0.32 7.18 3.05
CA LYS A 106 -0.34 6.20 2.17
C LYS A 106 0.66 5.19 1.61
N THR A 107 1.84 5.64 1.21
CA THR A 107 2.87 4.76 0.67
C THR A 107 3.47 3.84 1.74
N LEU A 108 3.70 4.33 2.96
CA LEU A 108 4.16 3.48 4.06
C LEU A 108 3.14 2.40 4.41
N ALA A 109 1.85 2.70 4.37
CA ALA A 109 0.79 1.70 4.55
C ALA A 109 0.85 0.60 3.47
N LEU A 110 1.16 0.94 2.22
CA LEU A 110 1.40 -0.04 1.16
C LEU A 110 2.70 -0.83 1.37
N MET A 111 3.78 -0.19 1.83
CA MET A 111 5.05 -0.84 2.12
C MET A 111 4.98 -1.83 3.28
N SER A 112 4.01 -1.68 4.19
CA SER A 112 3.79 -2.62 5.30
C SER A 112 3.17 -3.96 4.86
N GLN A 113 2.66 -4.04 3.63
CA GLN A 113 2.06 -5.24 3.05
C GLN A 113 3.10 -6.07 2.31
N SER A 114 2.89 -7.38 2.27
CA SER A 114 3.66 -8.30 1.43
C SER A 114 2.76 -8.91 0.37
N THR A 115 3.22 -8.95 -0.87
CA THR A 115 2.57 -9.71 -1.94
C THR A 115 2.69 -11.20 -1.65
N ASP A 116 1.63 -11.98 -1.85
CA ASP A 116 1.73 -13.43 -1.85
C ASP A 116 2.52 -13.88 -3.09
N GLN A 117 3.80 -14.22 -2.89
CA GLN A 117 4.71 -14.61 -3.97
C GLN A 117 4.58 -16.07 -4.38
N THR A 118 3.71 -16.84 -3.71
CA THR A 118 3.55 -18.28 -3.96
C THR A 118 2.85 -18.58 -5.30
N LYS A 119 2.29 -17.58 -5.97
CA LYS A 119 1.62 -17.74 -7.28
C LYS A 119 2.50 -17.36 -8.47
N HIS A 120 3.73 -17.84 -8.52
CA HIS A 120 4.40 -17.95 -9.80
C HIS A 120 3.79 -19.13 -10.55
N ASN A 121 2.97 -18.86 -11.56
CA ASN A 121 2.51 -19.87 -12.53
C ASN A 121 3.70 -20.32 -13.40
N TRP A 122 4.62 -21.06 -12.77
CA TRP A 122 5.62 -21.82 -13.51
C TRP A 122 4.90 -23.00 -14.11
N SER A 123 5.12 -23.28 -15.41
CA SER A 123 4.58 -24.50 -15.98
C SER A 123 5.12 -25.70 -15.19
N ASN A 124 4.23 -26.54 -14.68
CA ASN A 124 4.60 -27.73 -13.90
C ASN A 124 5.58 -28.62 -14.69
N ASP A 125 5.54 -28.59 -16.02
CA ASP A 125 6.47 -29.31 -16.88
C ASP A 125 7.93 -28.88 -16.73
N LEU A 126 8.21 -27.58 -16.56
CA LEU A 126 9.57 -27.08 -16.32
C LEU A 126 10.10 -27.49 -14.95
N LEU A 127 9.23 -27.48 -13.93
CA LEU A 127 9.58 -27.87 -12.58
C LEU A 127 9.77 -29.38 -12.43
N ASN A 128 9.02 -30.18 -13.19
CA ASN A 128 9.08 -31.64 -13.15
C ASN A 128 10.30 -32.22 -13.89
N ARG A 129 10.88 -31.49 -14.83
CA ARG A 129 12.05 -31.96 -15.60
C ARG A 129 13.34 -32.03 -14.79
N ASN A 130 13.47 -31.25 -13.70
CA ASN A 130 14.66 -31.27 -12.83
C ASN A 130 14.34 -30.82 -11.41
N ALA A 131 14.27 -31.75 -10.48
CA ALA A 131 13.96 -31.49 -9.07
C ALA A 131 15.01 -30.57 -8.35
N GLY A 132 16.25 -30.51 -8.86
CA GLY A 132 17.30 -29.60 -8.37
C GLY A 132 17.00 -28.17 -8.77
N TYR A 133 16.60 -27.95 -10.01
CA TYR A 133 16.15 -26.63 -10.50
C TYR A 133 14.89 -26.15 -9.78
N ALA A 134 13.90 -27.01 -9.59
CA ALA A 134 12.68 -26.67 -8.88
C ALA A 134 12.95 -26.19 -7.44
N ARG A 135 13.85 -26.86 -6.73
CA ARG A 135 14.26 -26.45 -5.36
C ARG A 135 15.04 -25.12 -5.34
N ALA A 136 15.95 -24.92 -6.27
CA ALA A 136 16.70 -23.66 -6.39
C ALA A 136 15.77 -22.49 -6.76
N PHE A 137 14.82 -22.71 -7.66
CA PHE A 137 13.80 -21.71 -8.02
C PHE A 137 12.85 -21.41 -6.86
N ALA A 138 12.35 -22.40 -6.16
CA ALA A 138 11.50 -22.20 -5.00
C ALA A 138 12.23 -21.43 -3.88
N ALA A 139 13.51 -21.75 -3.62
CA ALA A 139 14.34 -21.02 -2.66
C ALA A 139 14.58 -19.56 -3.10
N THR A 140 14.80 -19.32 -4.38
CA THR A 140 14.96 -17.97 -4.94
C THR A 140 13.64 -17.19 -4.88
N ALA A 141 12.52 -17.80 -5.22
CA ALA A 141 11.19 -17.18 -5.15
C ALA A 141 10.82 -16.83 -3.70
N ALA A 142 11.07 -17.73 -2.75
CA ALA A 142 10.81 -17.50 -1.32
C ALA A 142 11.66 -16.36 -0.72
N SER A 143 12.79 -16.04 -1.33
CA SER A 143 13.72 -14.99 -0.89
C SER A 143 13.70 -13.76 -1.81
N SER A 144 12.86 -13.75 -2.84
CA SER A 144 12.76 -12.62 -3.79
C SER A 144 12.34 -11.34 -3.08
N PRO A 145 12.98 -10.22 -3.43
CA PRO A 145 12.59 -8.92 -2.87
C PRO A 145 11.14 -8.59 -3.19
N GLN A 146 10.45 -7.94 -2.26
CA GLN A 146 9.10 -7.42 -2.47
C GLN A 146 9.13 -6.26 -3.47
N ARG A 147 8.81 -6.53 -4.74
CA ARG A 147 8.98 -5.59 -5.86
C ARG A 147 8.26 -4.26 -5.64
N ASP A 148 7.03 -4.31 -5.13
CA ASP A 148 6.24 -3.11 -4.89
C ASP A 148 6.82 -2.29 -3.73
N GLN A 149 7.23 -2.94 -2.63
CA GLN A 149 7.88 -2.27 -1.50
C GLN A 149 9.19 -1.59 -1.94
N ILE A 150 9.98 -2.23 -2.79
CA ILE A 150 11.22 -1.64 -3.33
C ILE A 150 10.90 -0.43 -4.20
N HIS A 151 9.88 -0.51 -5.05
CA HIS A 151 9.44 0.62 -5.87
C HIS A 151 9.03 1.80 -4.98
N TYR A 152 8.20 1.57 -3.99
CA TYR A 152 7.76 2.61 -3.05
C TYR A 152 8.93 3.21 -2.27
N ALA A 153 9.85 2.40 -1.78
CA ALA A 153 11.03 2.89 -1.09
C ALA A 153 11.94 3.72 -2.02
N LYS A 154 12.07 3.30 -3.27
CA LYS A 154 12.78 4.04 -4.30
C LYS A 154 12.15 5.41 -4.56
N GLU A 155 10.83 5.48 -4.69
CA GLU A 155 10.14 6.75 -4.94
C GLU A 155 10.20 7.67 -3.71
N LEU A 156 9.89 7.17 -2.51
CA LEU A 156 9.88 7.95 -1.26
C LEU A 156 11.23 8.61 -0.93
N ARG A 157 12.37 8.12 -1.44
CA ARG A 157 13.67 8.76 -1.24
C ARG A 157 13.72 10.19 -1.80
N ASN A 158 12.85 10.50 -2.77
CA ASN A 158 12.76 11.80 -3.40
C ASN A 158 11.86 12.78 -2.65
N LEU A 159 10.96 12.30 -1.78
CA LEU A 159 10.04 13.13 -1.02
C LEU A 159 10.80 13.90 0.06
N LYS A 160 10.76 15.23 -0.01
CA LYS A 160 11.50 16.11 0.91
C LYS A 160 10.63 16.56 2.08
N ASN A 161 9.38 16.95 1.79
CA ASN A 161 8.46 17.56 2.71
C ASN A 161 7.37 16.58 3.21
N HIS A 162 6.53 17.06 4.14
CA HIS A 162 5.34 16.36 4.61
C HIS A 162 5.60 15.01 5.31
N TRP A 163 6.75 14.88 5.96
CA TRP A 163 7.10 13.77 6.82
C TRP A 163 6.91 14.10 8.29
N THR A 164 6.37 13.18 9.05
CA THR A 164 6.58 13.14 10.51
C THR A 164 7.86 12.35 10.83
N ASP A 165 8.48 12.60 11.98
CA ASP A 165 9.65 11.83 12.44
C ASP A 165 9.34 10.35 12.56
N LYS A 166 8.13 10.00 13.05
CA LYS A 166 7.66 8.62 13.14
C LYS A 166 7.66 7.93 11.77
N GLN A 167 7.15 8.59 10.74
CA GLN A 167 7.12 8.07 9.36
C GLN A 167 8.53 7.90 8.80
N ARG A 168 9.43 8.85 9.04
CA ARG A 168 10.85 8.72 8.61
C ARG A 168 11.51 7.53 9.29
N LEU A 169 11.33 7.36 10.59
CA LEU A 169 11.89 6.20 11.31
C LEU A 169 11.31 4.87 10.79
N GLU A 170 10.01 4.82 10.50
CA GLU A 170 9.37 3.64 9.88
C GLU A 170 9.96 3.33 8.51
N TYR A 171 10.14 4.35 7.66
CA TYR A 171 10.79 4.20 6.36
C TYR A 171 12.22 3.64 6.47
N PHE A 172 13.02 4.11 7.43
CA PHE A 172 14.38 3.59 7.62
C PHE A 172 14.40 2.19 8.27
N ARG A 173 13.39 1.80 9.05
CA ARG A 173 13.22 0.42 9.52
C ARG A 173 12.98 -0.53 8.35
N TRP A 174 12.24 -0.08 7.32
CA TRP A 174 12.06 -0.89 6.12
C TRP A 174 13.41 -1.19 5.44
N TYR A 175 14.34 -0.24 5.31
CA TYR A 175 15.67 -0.52 4.77
C TYR A 175 16.40 -1.60 5.57
N ARG A 176 16.29 -1.55 6.90
CA ARG A 176 16.90 -2.56 7.76
C ARG A 176 16.33 -3.96 7.49
N LYS A 177 15.02 -4.07 7.31
CA LYS A 177 14.34 -5.28 6.89
C LYS A 177 14.79 -5.74 5.50
N ALA A 178 14.87 -4.81 4.54
CA ALA A 178 15.23 -5.10 3.16
C ALA A 178 16.66 -5.63 2.99
N GLU A 179 17.57 -5.39 3.95
CA GLU A 179 18.92 -6.00 3.99
C GLU A 179 18.86 -7.54 4.05
N SER A 180 17.76 -8.13 4.55
CA SER A 180 17.54 -9.58 4.57
C SER A 180 17.06 -10.16 3.24
N PHE A 181 16.63 -9.32 2.30
CA PHE A 181 16.13 -9.77 1.01
C PHE A 181 17.28 -10.30 0.15
N LYS A 182 17.07 -11.45 -0.46
CA LYS A 182 18.01 -12.03 -1.43
C LYS A 182 17.67 -11.51 -2.82
N GLY A 183 18.52 -10.67 -3.34
CA GLY A 183 18.44 -10.18 -4.72
C GLY A 183 19.63 -10.65 -5.55
N GLY A 184 19.70 -10.22 -6.81
CA GLY A 184 20.89 -10.42 -7.64
C GLY A 184 22.13 -9.66 -7.10
N ASN A 185 23.29 -9.89 -7.71
CA ASN A 185 24.60 -9.36 -7.24
C ASN A 185 24.62 -7.84 -7.00
N SER A 186 23.84 -7.07 -7.76
CA SER A 186 23.77 -5.59 -7.63
C SER A 186 22.73 -5.11 -6.62
N PHE A 187 21.89 -6.00 -6.06
CA PHE A 187 20.75 -5.58 -5.25
C PHE A 187 21.14 -4.82 -3.99
N ALA A 188 22.12 -5.32 -3.25
CA ALA A 188 22.62 -4.65 -2.04
C ALA A 188 23.20 -3.25 -2.36
N GLY A 189 23.88 -3.11 -3.49
CA GLY A 189 24.40 -1.81 -3.96
C GLY A 189 23.27 -0.82 -4.26
N PHE A 190 22.23 -1.23 -4.95
CA PHE A 190 21.04 -0.39 -5.20
C PHE A 190 20.37 0.04 -3.89
N LEU A 191 20.16 -0.89 -2.97
CA LEU A 191 19.52 -0.59 -1.70
C LEU A 191 20.31 0.43 -0.87
N ASN A 192 21.64 0.29 -0.84
CA ASN A 192 22.54 1.23 -0.19
C ASN A 192 22.50 2.64 -0.84
N ASN A 193 22.47 2.72 -2.17
CA ASN A 193 22.35 3.98 -2.89
C ASN A 193 21.03 4.68 -2.57
N PHE A 194 19.90 3.98 -2.64
CA PHE A 194 18.59 4.55 -2.32
C PHE A 194 18.55 5.05 -0.87
N ARG A 195 19.10 4.28 0.07
CA ARG A 195 19.20 4.71 1.46
C ARG A 195 20.06 5.96 1.62
N LYS A 196 21.21 6.06 0.94
CA LYS A 196 22.07 7.24 0.96
C LYS A 196 21.36 8.48 0.43
N GLU A 197 20.64 8.35 -0.69
CA GLU A 197 19.84 9.43 -1.27
C GLU A 197 18.71 9.85 -0.33
N ALA A 198 18.01 8.88 0.30
CA ALA A 198 16.97 9.17 1.29
C ALA A 198 17.53 9.92 2.51
N LEU A 199 18.71 9.54 3.02
CA LEU A 199 19.37 10.21 4.16
C LEU A 199 19.69 11.68 3.87
N ALA A 200 19.94 12.06 2.62
CA ALA A 200 20.21 13.44 2.24
C ALA A 200 19.01 14.38 2.48
N ASN A 201 17.79 13.82 2.57
CA ASN A 201 16.54 14.56 2.80
C ASN A 201 16.07 14.48 4.27
N VAL A 202 16.89 13.97 5.19
CA VAL A 202 16.56 13.81 6.61
C VAL A 202 17.05 15.01 7.42
N PRO A 203 16.24 15.57 8.34
CA PRO A 203 16.69 16.56 9.31
C PRO A 203 17.87 16.03 10.14
N LYS A 204 18.86 16.86 10.39
CA LYS A 204 20.10 16.46 11.11
C LYS A 204 19.82 15.89 12.50
N GLU A 205 18.81 16.40 13.15
CA GLU A 205 18.36 16.02 14.50
C GLU A 205 17.89 14.57 14.57
N LEU A 206 17.37 14.03 13.45
CA LEU A 206 16.85 12.67 13.39
C LEU A 206 17.91 11.61 13.00
N LEU A 207 19.06 12.04 12.47
CA LEU A 207 20.11 11.12 12.03
C LEU A 207 20.61 10.17 13.13
N PRO A 208 20.79 10.59 14.40
CA PRO A 208 21.21 9.67 15.47
C PRO A 208 20.22 8.52 15.71
N GLU A 209 18.93 8.80 15.62
CA GLU A 209 17.89 7.77 15.81
C GLU A 209 17.89 6.77 14.62
N ILE A 210 18.09 7.26 13.40
CA ILE A 210 18.21 6.40 12.21
C ILE A 210 19.47 5.51 12.30
N GLU A 211 20.56 6.03 12.86
CA GLU A 211 21.80 5.25 13.05
C GLU A 211 21.59 4.14 14.11
N LYS A 212 20.78 4.37 15.15
CA LYS A 212 20.37 3.33 16.10
C LYS A 212 19.58 2.21 15.39
N ILE A 213 18.66 2.56 14.48
CA ILE A 213 17.90 1.57 13.69
C ILE A 213 18.85 0.69 12.87
N LYS A 214 19.88 1.27 12.24
CA LYS A 214 20.86 0.52 11.45
C LYS A 214 21.62 -0.52 12.28
N LYS A 215 21.93 -0.20 13.52
CA LYS A 215 22.68 -1.07 14.45
C LYS A 215 21.78 -2.07 15.18
N ALA A 216 20.47 -1.84 15.21
CA ALA A 216 19.54 -2.73 15.88
C ALA A 216 19.49 -4.11 15.21
N PRO A 217 19.28 -5.19 15.97
CA PRO A 217 18.98 -6.48 15.36
C PRO A 217 17.74 -6.37 14.46
N VAL A 218 17.72 -7.12 13.35
CA VAL A 218 16.53 -7.21 12.49
C VAL A 218 15.48 -7.97 13.29
N ASN A 219 14.59 -7.24 13.92
CA ASN A 219 13.47 -7.81 14.66
C ASN A 219 12.18 -7.49 13.89
N ASP A 220 11.75 -8.42 13.04
CA ASP A 220 10.53 -8.28 12.22
C ASP A 220 9.25 -8.58 13.03
N GLY A 221 9.38 -8.88 14.32
CA GLY A 221 8.29 -9.23 15.21
C GLY A 221 7.89 -8.13 16.18
N PRO A 222 6.76 -8.29 16.87
CA PRO A 222 6.31 -7.39 17.90
C PRO A 222 7.23 -7.45 19.14
N PRO A 223 7.18 -6.46 20.03
CA PRO A 223 7.97 -6.41 21.26
C PRO A 223 7.50 -7.40 22.34
N PHE A 224 6.75 -8.42 21.96
CA PHE A 224 6.24 -9.47 22.83
C PHE A 224 6.36 -10.85 22.14
N LYS A 225 6.36 -11.90 22.97
CA LYS A 225 6.39 -13.27 22.48
C LYS A 225 5.12 -13.60 21.71
N ILE A 226 5.25 -14.28 20.57
CA ILE A 226 4.13 -14.84 19.83
C ILE A 226 3.82 -16.21 20.40
N ASP A 227 2.62 -16.35 20.95
CA ASP A 227 2.10 -17.58 21.52
C ASP A 227 1.16 -18.31 20.55
N THR A 228 0.49 -17.53 19.66
CA THR A 228 -0.50 -18.06 18.71
C THR A 228 -0.29 -17.44 17.34
N LYS A 229 -0.30 -18.28 16.29
CA LYS A 229 -0.31 -17.86 14.89
C LYS A 229 -1.62 -18.24 14.26
N LEU A 230 -2.27 -17.27 13.63
CA LEU A 230 -3.56 -17.41 12.95
C LEU A 230 -3.44 -16.97 11.49
N SER A 231 -4.32 -17.49 10.66
CA SER A 231 -4.53 -17.02 9.30
C SER A 231 -6.00 -16.71 9.06
N LEU A 232 -6.26 -15.67 8.30
CA LEU A 232 -7.60 -15.27 7.89
C LEU A 232 -7.55 -14.78 6.45
N GLY A 233 -8.44 -15.28 5.62
CA GLY A 233 -8.59 -14.92 4.22
C GLY A 233 -9.95 -14.28 3.93
N VAL A 234 -10.17 -13.98 2.65
CA VAL A 234 -11.44 -13.46 2.13
C VAL A 234 -12.08 -14.50 1.25
N THR A 235 -13.41 -14.67 1.35
CA THR A 235 -14.21 -15.50 0.45
C THR A 235 -15.35 -14.67 -0.15
N PRO A 236 -15.69 -14.89 -1.44
CA PRO A 236 -16.88 -14.28 -2.03
C PRO A 236 -18.18 -14.76 -1.36
N PRO A 237 -19.22 -13.91 -1.34
CA PRO A 237 -19.20 -12.47 -1.55
C PRO A 237 -18.85 -11.73 -0.24
N MET A 238 -17.74 -10.99 -0.21
CA MET A 238 -17.33 -10.09 0.90
C MET A 238 -17.49 -10.70 2.30
N LYS A 239 -16.84 -11.85 2.55
CA LYS A 239 -16.81 -12.53 3.85
C LYS A 239 -15.38 -12.92 4.21
N PHE A 240 -15.11 -13.09 5.49
CA PHE A 240 -13.91 -13.80 5.92
C PHE A 240 -14.08 -15.31 5.71
N ASP A 241 -12.99 -16.02 5.41
CA ASP A 241 -12.96 -17.47 5.20
C ASP A 241 -13.22 -18.26 6.49
N LYS A 242 -13.11 -17.61 7.65
CA LYS A 242 -13.43 -18.18 8.96
C LYS A 242 -14.42 -17.29 9.68
N ALA A 243 -15.44 -17.88 10.24
CA ALA A 243 -16.44 -17.17 11.05
C ALA A 243 -15.99 -17.05 12.52
N GLU A 244 -15.06 -17.89 12.97
CA GLU A 244 -14.56 -17.93 14.33
C GLU A 244 -13.05 -18.15 14.36
N LEU A 245 -12.35 -17.43 15.22
CA LEU A 245 -10.96 -17.60 15.60
C LEU A 245 -10.88 -17.79 17.12
N LYS A 246 -9.87 -18.52 17.61
CA LYS A 246 -9.68 -18.77 19.04
C LYS A 246 -8.28 -18.39 19.49
N VAL A 247 -8.18 -17.75 20.64
CA VAL A 247 -6.91 -17.37 21.28
C VAL A 247 -7.02 -17.48 22.80
N LYS A 248 -5.90 -17.70 23.45
CA LYS A 248 -5.83 -17.63 24.93
C LYS A 248 -5.81 -16.17 25.39
N ALA A 249 -6.41 -15.90 26.53
CA ALA A 249 -6.40 -14.58 27.15
C ALA A 249 -4.97 -14.09 27.36
N GLY A 250 -4.68 -12.85 26.98
CA GLY A 250 -3.37 -12.20 27.09
C GLY A 250 -2.28 -12.75 26.15
N ALA A 251 -2.58 -13.74 25.30
CA ALA A 251 -1.61 -14.31 24.38
C ALA A 251 -1.09 -13.29 23.36
N GLY A 252 0.19 -13.38 23.02
CA GLY A 252 0.74 -12.67 21.86
C GLY A 252 0.32 -13.36 20.57
N VAL A 253 -0.35 -12.64 19.69
CA VAL A 253 -0.94 -13.16 18.45
C VAL A 253 -0.23 -12.59 17.22
N GLU A 254 0.13 -13.45 16.28
CA GLU A 254 0.42 -13.12 14.87
C GLU A 254 -0.78 -13.57 14.05
N LEU A 255 -1.51 -12.65 13.43
CA LEU A 255 -2.60 -12.96 12.51
C LEU A 255 -2.22 -12.53 11.10
N ALA A 256 -2.02 -13.52 10.21
CA ALA A 256 -1.78 -13.27 8.80
C ALA A 256 -3.13 -13.08 8.08
N PHE A 257 -3.45 -11.84 7.74
CA PHE A 257 -4.62 -11.49 6.96
C PHE A 257 -4.26 -11.41 5.48
N THR A 258 -4.83 -12.28 4.66
CA THR A 258 -4.60 -12.33 3.21
C THR A 258 -5.87 -11.88 2.48
N ASN A 259 -5.77 -10.84 1.69
CA ASN A 259 -6.83 -10.44 0.79
C ASN A 259 -6.74 -11.26 -0.52
N ASN A 260 -7.41 -12.41 -0.54
CA ASN A 260 -7.51 -13.30 -1.70
C ASN A 260 -8.85 -13.15 -2.44
N ASP A 261 -9.52 -11.99 -2.31
CA ASP A 261 -10.72 -11.67 -3.08
C ASP A 261 -10.38 -11.72 -4.58
N PRO A 262 -11.14 -12.46 -5.40
CA PRO A 262 -10.93 -12.50 -6.85
C PRO A 262 -11.28 -11.17 -7.54
N MET A 263 -12.09 -10.33 -6.92
CA MET A 263 -12.36 -8.97 -7.37
C MET A 263 -11.27 -8.03 -6.85
N PRO A 264 -10.88 -7.00 -7.61
CA PRO A 264 -9.86 -6.03 -7.17
C PRO A 264 -10.43 -5.09 -6.10
N MET A 265 -10.74 -5.63 -4.92
CA MET A 265 -11.30 -4.90 -3.79
C MET A 265 -10.30 -4.85 -2.64
N MET A 266 -10.28 -3.74 -1.94
CA MET A 266 -9.47 -3.59 -0.72
C MET A 266 -10.28 -4.00 0.49
N HIS A 267 -9.62 -4.67 1.43
CA HIS A 267 -10.20 -5.04 2.72
C HIS A 267 -9.23 -4.69 3.84
N ASN A 268 -9.77 -4.37 5.01
CA ASN A 268 -9.00 -4.31 6.25
C ASN A 268 -9.57 -5.32 7.26
N LEU A 269 -8.89 -5.44 8.37
CA LEU A 269 -9.31 -6.27 9.49
C LEU A 269 -9.13 -5.48 10.77
N LEU A 270 -10.20 -5.25 11.50
CA LEU A 270 -10.18 -4.71 12.85
C LEU A 270 -10.58 -5.76 13.85
N VAL A 271 -9.88 -5.86 14.96
CA VAL A 271 -10.32 -6.59 16.17
C VAL A 271 -10.93 -5.55 17.10
N ILE A 272 -12.13 -5.78 17.58
CA ILE A 272 -12.93 -4.80 18.30
C ILE A 272 -13.57 -5.39 19.57
N GLU A 273 -13.96 -4.52 20.49
CA GLU A 273 -14.70 -4.88 21.70
C GLU A 273 -16.07 -5.49 21.38
N PRO A 274 -16.56 -6.42 22.23
CA PRO A 274 -17.87 -7.06 22.05
C PRO A 274 -19.00 -6.04 21.87
N GLY A 275 -19.86 -6.29 20.86
CA GLY A 275 -21.04 -5.47 20.59
C GLY A 275 -20.77 -4.08 20.00
N SER A 276 -19.51 -3.76 19.68
CA SER A 276 -19.17 -2.43 19.15
C SER A 276 -19.20 -2.34 17.62
N ARG A 277 -19.43 -3.44 16.93
CA ARG A 277 -19.31 -3.54 15.47
C ARG A 277 -20.13 -2.49 14.71
N VAL A 278 -21.40 -2.31 15.04
CA VAL A 278 -22.27 -1.36 14.34
C VAL A 278 -21.76 0.08 14.51
N ASP A 279 -21.36 0.45 15.72
CA ASP A 279 -20.78 1.78 16.02
C ASP A 279 -19.49 2.01 15.21
N ILE A 280 -18.56 1.06 15.23
CA ILE A 280 -17.28 1.15 14.53
C ILE A 280 -17.47 1.22 13.02
N VAL A 281 -18.34 0.38 12.43
CA VAL A 281 -18.63 0.37 11.00
C VAL A 281 -19.28 1.69 10.57
N THR A 282 -20.20 2.23 11.37
CA THR A 282 -20.84 3.51 11.09
C THR A 282 -19.84 4.67 11.13
N LYS A 283 -18.99 4.72 12.16
CA LYS A 283 -17.91 5.71 12.25
C LYS A 283 -16.97 5.62 11.05
N ALA A 284 -16.56 4.42 10.66
CA ALA A 284 -15.70 4.23 9.50
C ALA A 284 -16.36 4.73 8.19
N ALA A 285 -17.64 4.46 7.99
CA ALA A 285 -18.38 4.89 6.81
C ALA A 285 -18.50 6.42 6.69
N THR A 286 -18.47 7.13 7.81
CA THR A 286 -18.57 8.60 7.86
C THR A 286 -17.21 9.32 7.74
N MET A 287 -16.09 8.59 7.66
CA MET A 287 -14.73 9.20 7.58
C MET A 287 -14.48 9.96 6.27
N GLY A 288 -15.27 9.73 5.22
CA GLY A 288 -15.09 10.41 3.94
C GLY A 288 -13.68 10.23 3.36
N ALA A 289 -13.09 11.31 2.87
CA ALA A 289 -11.73 11.28 2.30
C ALA A 289 -10.65 10.86 3.32
N ALA A 290 -10.81 11.22 4.60
CA ALA A 290 -9.90 10.79 5.66
C ALA A 290 -9.89 9.25 5.86
N GLY A 291 -10.95 8.55 5.46
CA GLY A 291 -11.03 7.10 5.53
C GLY A 291 -9.94 6.43 4.70
N MET A 292 -9.67 6.90 3.50
CA MET A 292 -8.60 6.34 2.66
C MET A 292 -7.20 6.58 3.28
N ILE A 293 -6.98 7.72 3.92
CA ILE A 293 -5.72 8.04 4.60
C ILE A 293 -5.52 7.11 5.80
N ASN A 294 -6.57 6.92 6.59
CA ASN A 294 -6.54 6.15 7.84
C ASN A 294 -7.01 4.70 7.66
N SER A 295 -7.07 4.20 6.40
CA SER A 295 -7.49 2.82 6.09
C SER A 295 -8.87 2.46 6.65
N PHE A 296 -9.77 3.43 6.78
CA PHE A 296 -11.10 3.31 7.40
C PHE A 296 -11.06 2.76 8.84
N VAL A 297 -9.99 3.02 9.57
CA VAL A 297 -9.85 2.70 10.98
C VAL A 297 -10.26 3.93 11.80
N PRO A 298 -11.43 3.95 12.42
CA PRO A 298 -11.88 5.09 13.20
C PRO A 298 -11.12 5.17 14.53
N GLU A 299 -10.88 6.38 15.01
CA GLU A 299 -10.36 6.60 16.35
C GLU A 299 -11.41 6.17 17.38
N SER A 300 -11.10 5.12 18.14
CA SER A 300 -11.96 4.57 19.18
C SER A 300 -11.16 3.65 20.10
N ASP A 301 -11.43 3.74 21.40
CA ASP A 301 -10.93 2.82 22.43
C ASP A 301 -11.46 1.38 22.27
N LYS A 302 -12.53 1.23 21.49
CA LYS A 302 -13.12 -0.08 21.15
C LYS A 302 -12.36 -0.81 20.03
N VAL A 303 -11.43 -0.16 19.35
CA VAL A 303 -10.56 -0.80 18.34
C VAL A 303 -9.30 -1.29 19.01
N LEU A 304 -9.16 -2.60 19.15
CA LEU A 304 -8.06 -3.25 19.87
C LEU A 304 -6.83 -3.48 18.98
N ALA A 305 -7.06 -3.78 17.70
CA ALA A 305 -6.02 -3.94 16.69
C ALA A 305 -6.61 -3.71 15.29
N ALA A 306 -5.79 -3.25 14.35
CA ALA A 306 -6.23 -3.00 12.99
C ALA A 306 -5.11 -3.22 11.97
N THR A 307 -5.49 -3.67 10.77
CA THR A 307 -4.62 -3.65 9.60
C THR A 307 -4.86 -2.37 8.80
N PRO A 308 -3.91 -1.93 7.97
CA PRO A 308 -4.24 -1.02 6.87
C PRO A 308 -5.17 -1.71 5.87
N LEU A 309 -5.64 -0.94 4.85
CA LEU A 309 -6.29 -1.53 3.69
C LEU A 309 -5.30 -2.44 2.95
N VAL A 310 -5.65 -3.71 2.82
CA VAL A 310 -4.84 -4.74 2.16
C VAL A 310 -5.34 -4.92 0.74
N LEU A 311 -4.46 -4.81 -0.23
CA LEU A 311 -4.77 -4.99 -1.65
C LEU A 311 -5.00 -6.47 -1.97
N THR A 312 -5.77 -6.74 -3.02
CA THR A 312 -5.95 -8.10 -3.56
C THR A 312 -4.60 -8.78 -3.85
N GLY A 313 -4.44 -10.00 -3.39
CA GLY A 313 -3.21 -10.78 -3.50
C GLY A 313 -2.14 -10.47 -2.46
N ASN A 314 -2.37 -9.48 -1.57
CA ASN A 314 -1.43 -9.13 -0.52
C ASN A 314 -1.80 -9.76 0.82
N THR A 315 -0.77 -9.93 1.66
CA THR A 315 -0.90 -10.37 3.05
C THR A 315 -0.34 -9.30 3.99
N TYR A 316 -1.06 -9.03 5.07
CA TYR A 316 -0.58 -8.23 6.19
C TYR A 316 -0.50 -9.07 7.46
N LYS A 317 0.61 -8.97 8.19
CA LYS A 317 0.76 -9.61 9.49
C LYS A 317 0.38 -8.63 10.59
N LEU A 318 -0.77 -8.87 11.20
CA LEU A 318 -1.24 -8.12 12.35
C LEU A 318 -0.69 -8.76 13.63
N TYR A 319 -0.02 -7.96 14.43
CA TYR A 319 0.50 -8.38 15.73
C TYR A 319 -0.26 -7.64 16.84
N PHE A 320 -0.82 -8.39 17.77
CA PHE A 320 -1.51 -7.82 18.92
C PHE A 320 -1.47 -8.75 20.13
N LYS A 321 -1.69 -8.21 21.33
CA LYS A 321 -1.98 -9.02 22.50
C LYS A 321 -3.48 -9.26 22.57
N ALA A 322 -3.88 -10.52 22.69
CA ALA A 322 -5.27 -10.87 22.93
C ALA A 322 -5.76 -10.18 24.20
N PRO A 323 -7.03 -9.79 24.27
CA PRO A 323 -7.63 -9.30 25.51
C PRO A 323 -7.36 -10.23 26.70
N THR A 324 -7.17 -9.69 27.88
CA THR A 324 -6.96 -10.48 29.11
C THR A 324 -8.26 -11.03 29.69
N LYS A 325 -9.39 -10.40 29.36
CA LYS A 325 -10.72 -10.84 29.78
C LYS A 325 -11.26 -11.87 28.78
N PRO A 326 -11.56 -13.12 29.19
CA PRO A 326 -12.22 -14.09 28.35
C PRO A 326 -13.58 -13.57 27.84
N GLY A 327 -13.91 -13.94 26.59
CA GLY A 327 -15.17 -13.48 25.99
C GLY A 327 -15.19 -13.63 24.47
N LYS A 328 -16.31 -13.20 23.86
CA LYS A 328 -16.51 -13.18 22.42
C LYS A 328 -16.30 -11.76 21.89
N TYR A 329 -15.12 -11.51 21.40
CA TYR A 329 -14.77 -10.30 20.68
C TYR A 329 -15.17 -10.44 19.20
N GLU A 330 -15.15 -9.33 18.47
CA GLU A 330 -15.49 -9.39 17.05
C GLU A 330 -14.28 -8.98 16.20
N TYR A 331 -14.22 -9.48 14.97
CA TYR A 331 -13.37 -8.91 13.95
C TYR A 331 -14.22 -8.55 12.73
N VAL A 332 -13.87 -7.44 12.07
CA VAL A 332 -14.70 -6.83 11.04
C VAL A 332 -13.87 -6.11 9.98
N CYS A 333 -14.33 -6.11 8.73
CA CYS A 333 -13.84 -5.20 7.71
C CYS A 333 -14.63 -3.89 7.79
N THR A 334 -13.94 -2.76 7.85
CA THR A 334 -14.57 -1.44 7.94
C THR A 334 -14.48 -0.63 6.63
N TYR A 335 -14.01 -1.24 5.54
CA TYR A 335 -14.17 -0.62 4.23
C TYR A 335 -15.66 -0.31 3.98
N PRO A 336 -16.02 0.88 3.46
CA PRO A 336 -17.42 1.30 3.35
C PRO A 336 -18.33 0.25 2.71
N GLY A 337 -19.41 -0.08 3.40
CA GLY A 337 -20.39 -1.08 2.97
C GLY A 337 -20.08 -2.53 3.36
N HIS A 338 -18.85 -2.89 3.72
CA HIS A 338 -18.45 -4.28 3.96
C HIS A 338 -18.83 -4.79 5.36
N GLY A 339 -18.73 -3.96 6.39
CA GLY A 339 -18.82 -4.36 7.80
C GLY A 339 -20.17 -4.94 8.25
N PHE A 340 -21.19 -4.83 7.43
CA PHE A 340 -22.49 -5.46 7.70
C PHE A 340 -22.51 -6.96 7.40
N SER A 341 -21.68 -7.42 6.44
CA SER A 341 -21.58 -8.81 5.99
C SER A 341 -20.23 -9.47 6.27
N MET A 342 -19.17 -8.69 6.36
CA MET A 342 -17.77 -9.15 6.49
C MET A 342 -17.29 -8.99 7.93
N TRP A 343 -17.62 -9.95 8.78
CA TRP A 343 -17.24 -10.00 10.19
C TRP A 343 -17.19 -11.43 10.72
N GLY A 344 -16.60 -11.62 11.90
CA GLY A 344 -16.55 -12.89 12.61
C GLY A 344 -16.25 -12.70 14.08
N THR A 345 -16.14 -13.80 14.82
CA THR A 345 -15.92 -13.83 16.27
C THR A 345 -14.50 -14.26 16.62
N LEU A 346 -13.83 -13.51 17.49
CA LEU A 346 -12.61 -13.89 18.16
C LEU A 346 -12.95 -14.35 19.58
N VAL A 347 -12.91 -15.65 19.80
CA VAL A 347 -13.12 -16.24 21.13
C VAL A 347 -11.80 -16.16 21.91
N VAL A 348 -11.84 -15.47 23.03
CA VAL A 348 -10.75 -15.39 24.01
C VAL A 348 -11.07 -16.34 25.17
N GLU A 349 -10.23 -17.36 25.37
CA GLU A 349 -10.39 -18.41 26.38
C GLU A 349 -9.41 -18.24 27.53
#